data_dc2517a092b7cc852761c345034e26be
#
_entry.id   dc2517a092b7cc852761c345034e26be
#
_cell.length_a   1.000
_cell.length_b   1.000
_cell.length_c   1.000
_cell.angle_alpha   90.00
_cell.angle_beta   90.00
_cell.angle_gamma   90.00
#
_symmetry.space_group_name_H-M   'P 1'
#
loop_
_entity.id
_entity.type
_entity.pdbx_description
1 polymer ?
#
loop_
_entity_poly.entity_id
_entity_poly.type
_entity_poly.pdbx_seq_one_letter_code
_entity_poly.pdbx_strand_id
1 'polypeptide(L)'
;FEIRKTISIVSGQSFINVKQVVNNLAEQDLDMVWLEHIAIGGSFLSDECSLTLPKCDVLSHPEDIDPSSKLTPNFKGPWPYVPLKDGSTSDFRNIPGKSDRSLDMAYMTNFEDGWYAVTNSSNKLTWGVEFPRDIFKYLWYWRNFGGGYGYPWYGRCYNAGLEPCTSWD
;
A
#
# COMPACT_ATOMS: atom_id res chain seq x y z
N PHE A 1 -9.39 -23.99 3.71
CA PHE A 1 -8.98 -23.10 4.82
C PHE A 1 -10.15 -22.73 5.70
N GLU A 2 -9.89 -22.58 7.00
CA GLU A 2 -10.76 -21.82 7.91
C GLU A 2 -10.06 -20.50 8.23
N ILE A 3 -10.75 -19.37 8.08
CA ILE A 3 -10.25 -18.05 8.45
C ILE A 3 -11.13 -17.52 9.57
N ARG A 4 -10.52 -17.18 10.70
CA ARG A 4 -11.21 -16.56 11.83
C ARG A 4 -10.64 -15.18 12.07
N LYS A 5 -11.43 -14.14 11.77
CA LYS A 5 -11.06 -12.73 11.96
C LYS A 5 -11.80 -12.15 13.16
N THR A 6 -11.05 -11.59 14.10
CA THR A 6 -11.60 -10.89 15.27
C THR A 6 -11.18 -9.44 15.21
N ILE A 7 -12.13 -8.53 15.26
CA ILE A 7 -11.91 -7.09 15.34
C ILE A 7 -12.36 -6.63 16.73
N SER A 8 -11.48 -5.94 17.45
CA SER A 8 -11.78 -5.41 18.78
C SER A 8 -11.43 -3.93 18.90
N ILE A 9 -12.33 -3.20 19.57
CA ILE A 9 -12.21 -1.77 19.87
C ILE A 9 -12.38 -1.62 21.36
N VAL A 10 -11.52 -0.81 22.00
CA VAL A 10 -11.63 -0.48 23.42
C VAL A 10 -12.07 0.96 23.55
N SER A 11 -13.10 1.21 24.35
CA SER A 11 -13.62 2.57 24.59
C SER A 11 -12.53 3.49 25.12
N GLY A 12 -12.42 4.70 24.56
CA GLY A 12 -11.41 5.68 24.92
C GLY A 12 -10.04 5.48 24.28
N GLN A 13 -9.87 4.46 23.44
CA GLN A 13 -8.66 4.23 22.66
C GLN A 13 -8.87 4.57 21.17
N SER A 14 -7.82 5.05 20.52
CA SER A 14 -7.83 5.45 19.10
C SER A 14 -7.29 4.38 18.16
N PHE A 15 -7.32 3.12 18.57
CA PHE A 15 -6.82 2.00 17.75
C PHE A 15 -7.83 0.86 17.68
N ILE A 16 -7.71 0.09 16.62
CA ILE A 16 -8.49 -1.13 16.36
C ILE A 16 -7.50 -2.28 16.32
N ASN A 17 -7.77 -3.34 17.10
CA ASN A 17 -7.00 -4.58 16.99
C ASN A 17 -7.69 -5.53 16.01
N VAL A 18 -6.92 -6.05 15.07
CA VAL A 18 -7.36 -7.08 14.13
C VAL A 18 -6.52 -8.33 14.38
N LYS A 19 -7.17 -9.39 14.83
CA LYS A 19 -6.55 -10.72 14.98
C LYS A 19 -7.11 -11.66 13.94
N GLN A 20 -6.22 -12.31 13.19
CA GLN A 20 -6.63 -13.34 12.24
C GLN A 20 -5.92 -14.66 12.55
N VAL A 21 -6.64 -15.73 12.36
CA VAL A 21 -6.15 -17.11 12.44
C VAL A 21 -6.56 -17.81 11.16
N VAL A 22 -5.59 -18.37 10.45
CA VAL A 22 -5.80 -19.16 9.26
C VAL A 22 -5.41 -20.59 9.57
N ASN A 23 -6.36 -21.51 9.43
CA ASN A 23 -6.15 -22.93 9.61
C ASN A 23 -6.18 -23.64 8.26
N ASN A 24 -5.14 -24.39 7.94
CA ASN A 24 -5.21 -25.35 6.86
C ASN A 24 -5.98 -26.58 7.34
N LEU A 25 -7.11 -26.88 6.70
CA LEU A 25 -7.95 -28.03 7.00
C LEU A 25 -7.66 -29.24 6.11
N ALA A 26 -6.71 -29.10 5.16
CA ALA A 26 -6.27 -30.21 4.33
C ALA A 26 -5.22 -31.07 5.04
N GLU A 27 -5.04 -32.30 4.60
CA GLU A 27 -3.99 -33.20 5.08
C GLU A 27 -2.60 -32.87 4.53
N GLN A 28 -2.54 -32.00 3.52
CA GLN A 28 -1.31 -31.58 2.84
C GLN A 28 -1.03 -30.10 3.03
N ASP A 29 0.21 -29.72 2.89
CA ASP A 29 0.62 -28.31 2.85
C ASP A 29 0.00 -27.60 1.65
N LEU A 30 -0.45 -26.38 1.84
CA LEU A 30 -1.04 -25.54 0.79
C LEU A 30 -0.31 -24.19 0.77
N ASP A 31 0.20 -23.83 -0.39
CA ASP A 31 0.72 -22.50 -0.62
C ASP A 31 -0.44 -21.49 -0.64
N MET A 32 -0.20 -20.33 -0.03
CA MET A 32 -1.17 -19.24 -0.03
C MET A 32 -0.49 -17.88 -0.06
N VAL A 33 -1.12 -16.94 -0.72
CA VAL A 33 -0.83 -15.52 -0.58
C VAL A 33 -1.84 -14.92 0.38
N TRP A 34 -1.35 -14.20 1.37
CA TRP A 34 -2.18 -13.49 2.35
C TRP A 34 -1.93 -11.99 2.22
N LEU A 35 -2.98 -11.25 1.93
CA LEU A 35 -2.96 -9.80 1.76
C LEU A 35 -4.05 -9.16 2.62
N GLU A 36 -3.67 -8.14 3.39
CA GLU A 36 -4.61 -7.27 4.10
C GLU A 36 -4.92 -6.06 3.23
N HIS A 37 -6.07 -6.06 2.58
CA HIS A 37 -6.46 -5.05 1.58
C HIS A 37 -6.92 -3.75 2.24
N ILE A 38 -5.97 -2.90 2.62
CA ILE A 38 -6.21 -1.61 3.27
C ILE A 38 -6.11 -0.50 2.23
N ALA A 39 -7.24 0.14 1.94
CA ALA A 39 -7.34 1.25 0.98
C ALA A 39 -7.69 2.56 1.70
N ILE A 40 -6.89 3.58 1.44
CA ILE A 40 -7.07 4.94 1.99
C ILE A 40 -7.59 5.84 0.89
N GLY A 41 -8.70 6.54 1.15
CA GLY A 41 -9.34 7.40 0.17
C GLY A 41 -10.35 8.35 0.83
N GLY A 42 -11.41 8.66 0.11
CA GLY A 42 -12.51 9.51 0.58
C GLY A 42 -12.05 10.93 0.94
N SER A 43 -12.56 11.46 2.02
CA SER A 43 -12.23 12.82 2.51
C SER A 43 -10.91 12.91 3.27
N PHE A 44 -10.26 11.75 3.56
CA PHE A 44 -8.98 11.75 4.26
C PHE A 44 -7.80 11.95 3.30
N LEU A 45 -7.82 11.28 2.13
CA LEU A 45 -6.70 11.31 1.19
C LEU A 45 -6.70 12.60 0.36
N SER A 46 -5.55 13.27 0.30
CA SER A 46 -5.31 14.47 -0.53
C SER A 46 -3.80 14.62 -0.79
N ASP A 47 -3.42 15.62 -1.58
CA ASP A 47 -2.02 16.03 -1.79
C ASP A 47 -1.36 16.68 -0.55
N GLU A 48 -2.14 16.94 0.49
CA GLU A 48 -1.64 17.32 1.81
C GLU A 48 -1.24 16.10 2.68
N CYS A 49 -1.39 14.89 2.13
CA CYS A 49 -1.00 13.66 2.80
C CYS A 49 0.47 13.33 2.58
N SER A 50 1.10 12.83 3.63
CA SER A 50 2.44 12.22 3.58
C SER A 50 2.42 10.80 4.10
N LEU A 51 3.20 9.92 3.44
CA LEU A 51 3.42 8.53 3.82
C LEU A 51 4.76 8.40 4.54
N THR A 52 4.77 7.80 5.70
CA THR A 52 5.96 7.50 6.49
C THR A 52 6.10 5.99 6.66
N LEU A 53 7.29 5.49 6.40
CA LEU A 53 7.69 4.09 6.58
C LEU A 53 8.99 4.01 7.37
N PRO A 54 9.27 2.89 8.06
CA PRO A 54 10.63 2.58 8.51
C PRO A 54 11.56 2.45 7.28
N LYS A 55 12.86 2.37 7.52
CA LYS A 55 13.80 2.09 6.44
C LYS A 55 13.44 0.78 5.75
N CYS A 56 13.39 0.80 4.42
CA CYS A 56 13.02 -0.33 3.57
C CYS A 56 13.55 -0.13 2.15
N ASP A 57 13.37 -1.14 1.31
CA ASP A 57 13.54 -1.05 -0.14
C ASP A 57 12.19 -0.87 -0.83
N VAL A 58 12.19 -0.28 -2.01
CA VAL A 58 11.04 -0.16 -2.89
C VAL A 58 11.31 -0.82 -4.23
N LEU A 59 10.30 -1.53 -4.74
CA LEU A 59 10.28 -2.17 -6.06
C LEU A 59 9.12 -1.56 -6.85
N SER A 60 9.32 -1.23 -8.12
CA SER A 60 8.21 -0.97 -9.04
C SER A 60 7.76 -2.28 -9.69
N HIS A 61 6.50 -2.33 -10.14
CA HIS A 61 5.99 -3.47 -10.90
C HIS A 61 6.89 -3.73 -12.13
N PRO A 62 7.13 -5.01 -12.51
CA PRO A 62 7.98 -5.35 -13.66
C PRO A 62 7.49 -4.79 -14.99
N GLU A 63 6.18 -4.57 -15.11
CA GLU A 63 5.52 -4.07 -16.30
C GLU A 63 4.61 -2.87 -15.96
N ASP A 64 4.21 -2.12 -16.97
CA ASP A 64 3.18 -1.11 -16.82
C ASP A 64 1.83 -1.79 -16.56
N ILE A 65 1.20 -1.49 -15.44
CA ILE A 65 -0.12 -2.05 -15.10
C ILE A 65 -1.27 -1.31 -15.79
N ASP A 66 -0.99 -0.11 -16.30
CA ASP A 66 -1.96 0.76 -16.99
C ASP A 66 -1.23 1.74 -17.93
N PRO A 67 -1.84 2.18 -19.04
CA PRO A 67 -1.25 3.20 -19.91
C PRO A 67 -0.92 4.53 -19.21
N SER A 68 -1.54 4.82 -18.07
CA SER A 68 -1.23 6.01 -17.25
C SER A 68 -0.12 5.78 -16.22
N SER A 69 0.53 4.62 -16.20
CA SER A 69 1.64 4.32 -15.30
C SER A 69 2.84 5.23 -15.59
N LYS A 70 3.39 5.83 -14.55
CA LYS A 70 4.51 6.77 -14.62
C LYS A 70 5.83 6.19 -14.11
N LEU A 71 5.79 5.17 -13.25
CA LEU A 71 7.00 4.58 -12.68
C LEU A 71 7.83 3.88 -13.75
N THR A 72 9.16 3.96 -13.61
CA THR A 72 10.05 3.10 -14.40
C THR A 72 9.83 1.65 -13.98
N PRO A 73 9.46 0.75 -14.91
CA PRO A 73 9.24 -0.66 -14.58
C PRO A 73 10.51 -1.35 -14.06
N ASN A 74 10.33 -2.39 -13.25
CA ASN A 74 11.38 -3.27 -12.76
C ASN A 74 12.52 -2.55 -12.01
N PHE A 75 12.22 -1.42 -11.36
CA PHE A 75 13.15 -0.72 -10.49
C PHE A 75 13.23 -1.41 -9.13
N LYS A 76 14.43 -1.38 -8.54
CA LYS A 76 14.69 -1.74 -7.14
C LYS A 76 15.69 -0.76 -6.54
N GLY A 77 15.34 -0.18 -5.41
CA GLY A 77 16.21 0.76 -4.71
C GLY A 77 15.72 1.11 -3.32
N PRO A 78 16.48 1.95 -2.60
CA PRO A 78 16.10 2.37 -1.26
C PRO A 78 14.88 3.31 -1.28
N TRP A 79 13.97 3.13 -0.34
CA TRP A 79 12.91 4.09 -0.04
C TRP A 79 13.51 5.47 0.32
N PRO A 80 12.95 6.61 -0.06
CA PRO A 80 11.62 6.76 -0.69
C PRO A 80 11.66 7.11 -2.20
N TYR A 81 12.78 7.09 -2.87
CA TYR A 81 12.94 7.65 -4.21
C TYR A 81 12.78 6.60 -5.30
N VAL A 82 11.85 6.86 -6.22
CA VAL A 82 11.55 5.96 -7.34
C VAL A 82 11.66 6.71 -8.67
N PRO A 83 12.43 6.21 -9.66
CA PRO A 83 12.57 6.86 -10.95
C PRO A 83 11.26 6.78 -11.75
N LEU A 84 10.98 7.84 -12.50
CA LEU A 84 9.88 7.93 -13.45
C LEU A 84 10.35 7.71 -14.88
N LYS A 85 9.45 7.34 -15.78
CA LYS A 85 9.72 7.10 -17.20
C LYS A 85 10.20 8.34 -17.96
N ASP A 86 9.90 9.54 -17.47
CA ASP A 86 10.36 10.80 -18.03
C ASP A 86 11.79 11.20 -17.60
N GLY A 87 12.47 10.36 -16.82
CA GLY A 87 13.80 10.59 -16.28
C GLY A 87 13.83 11.38 -14.97
N SER A 88 12.71 11.84 -14.47
CA SER A 88 12.61 12.46 -13.15
C SER A 88 12.51 11.40 -12.03
N THR A 89 12.42 11.86 -10.78
CA THR A 89 12.31 10.99 -9.60
C THR A 89 11.11 11.40 -8.76
N SER A 90 10.31 10.43 -8.37
CA SER A 90 9.20 10.61 -7.43
C SER A 90 9.67 10.35 -5.99
N ASP A 91 9.34 11.25 -5.09
CA ASP A 91 9.46 11.03 -3.65
C ASP A 91 8.14 10.43 -3.13
N PHE A 92 8.16 9.14 -2.83
CA PHE A 92 6.99 8.38 -2.42
C PHE A 92 6.42 8.75 -1.04
N ARG A 93 7.13 9.58 -0.28
CA ARG A 93 6.56 10.18 0.93
C ARG A 93 5.41 11.12 0.62
N ASN A 94 5.40 11.72 -0.57
CA ASN A 94 4.36 12.63 -1.00
C ASN A 94 3.24 11.87 -1.72
N ILE A 95 2.01 12.12 -1.32
CA ILE A 95 0.83 11.62 -2.03
C ILE A 95 0.46 12.64 -3.12
N PRO A 96 0.49 12.28 -4.39
CA PRO A 96 0.08 13.19 -5.45
C PRO A 96 -1.42 13.50 -5.38
N GLY A 97 -1.80 14.69 -5.84
CA GLY A 97 -3.21 15.05 -6.03
C GLY A 97 -3.86 14.26 -7.19
N LYS A 98 -5.18 14.29 -7.27
CA LYS A 98 -5.95 13.60 -8.33
C LYS A 98 -5.59 14.09 -9.75
N SER A 99 -5.06 15.29 -9.88
CA SER A 99 -4.56 15.86 -11.13
C SER A 99 -3.30 15.18 -11.66
N ASP A 100 -2.66 14.34 -10.89
CA ASP A 100 -1.49 13.55 -11.30
C ASP A 100 -1.83 12.56 -12.42
N ARG A 101 -3.08 12.05 -12.44
CA ARG A 101 -3.59 11.18 -13.50
C ARG A 101 -2.79 9.90 -13.70
N SER A 102 -2.21 9.35 -12.63
CA SER A 102 -1.45 8.11 -12.66
C SER A 102 -2.17 6.92 -12.04
N LEU A 103 -1.83 5.73 -12.52
CA LEU A 103 -2.15 4.45 -11.91
C LEU A 103 -0.90 3.59 -11.93
N ASP A 104 -0.33 3.36 -10.76
CA ASP A 104 0.91 2.62 -10.58
C ASP A 104 0.81 1.58 -9.47
N MET A 105 1.70 0.60 -9.50
CA MET A 105 1.92 -0.37 -8.43
C MET A 105 3.39 -0.38 -8.03
N ALA A 106 3.62 -0.35 -6.73
CA ALA A 106 4.95 -0.53 -6.14
C ALA A 106 4.84 -1.46 -4.93
N TYR A 107 5.99 -1.96 -4.49
CA TYR A 107 6.09 -2.88 -3.36
C TYR A 107 7.23 -2.44 -2.47
N MET A 108 7.00 -2.36 -1.16
CA MET A 108 8.06 -2.15 -0.20
C MET A 108 8.41 -3.47 0.47
N THR A 109 9.69 -3.65 0.79
CA THR A 109 10.23 -4.88 1.40
C THR A 109 11.49 -4.56 2.22
N ASN A 110 12.05 -5.57 2.92
CA ASN A 110 13.24 -5.41 3.76
C ASN A 110 13.08 -4.34 4.85
N PHE A 111 11.91 -4.31 5.47
CA PHE A 111 11.60 -3.36 6.54
C PHE A 111 12.48 -3.54 7.77
N GLU A 112 12.96 -2.44 8.36
CA GLU A 112 13.54 -2.46 9.71
C GLU A 112 12.47 -2.78 10.77
N ASP A 113 11.20 -2.35 10.54
CA ASP A 113 10.08 -2.59 11.43
C ASP A 113 8.77 -2.68 10.63
N GLY A 114 7.71 -3.28 11.21
CA GLY A 114 6.45 -3.58 10.54
C GLY A 114 5.37 -2.54 10.81
N TRP A 115 5.50 -1.33 10.24
CA TRP A 115 4.46 -0.30 10.33
C TRP A 115 4.51 0.69 9.17
N TYR A 116 3.42 1.41 8.98
CA TYR A 116 3.37 2.62 8.17
C TYR A 116 2.40 3.64 8.77
N ALA A 117 2.55 4.91 8.38
CA ALA A 117 1.62 5.98 8.75
C ALA A 117 1.35 6.92 7.58
N VAL A 118 0.10 7.31 7.40
CA VAL A 118 -0.32 8.37 6.48
C VAL A 118 -0.85 9.53 7.32
N THR A 119 -0.22 10.69 7.17
CA THR A 119 -0.60 11.91 7.89
C THR A 119 -1.21 12.90 6.92
N ASN A 120 -2.44 13.35 7.20
CA ASN A 120 -3.05 14.48 6.51
C ASN A 120 -2.82 15.75 7.35
N SER A 121 -2.00 16.67 6.82
CA SER A 121 -1.61 17.90 7.54
C SER A 121 -2.77 18.88 7.70
N SER A 122 -3.68 18.96 6.73
CA SER A 122 -4.86 19.83 6.77
C SER A 122 -5.85 19.39 7.85
N ASN A 123 -6.10 18.09 7.95
CA ASN A 123 -7.02 17.50 8.92
C ASN A 123 -6.39 17.29 10.30
N LYS A 124 -5.05 17.41 10.38
CA LYS A 124 -4.26 17.11 11.60
C LYS A 124 -4.54 15.70 12.13
N LEU A 125 -4.69 14.75 11.21
CA LEU A 125 -5.02 13.36 11.51
C LEU A 125 -3.98 12.43 10.89
N THR A 126 -3.57 11.43 11.66
CA THR A 126 -2.68 10.35 11.19
C THR A 126 -3.42 9.02 11.28
N TRP A 127 -3.38 8.27 10.19
CA TRP A 127 -3.77 6.86 10.13
C TRP A 127 -2.50 6.01 10.13
N GLY A 128 -2.35 5.12 11.09
CA GLY A 128 -1.20 4.22 11.19
C GLY A 128 -1.64 2.76 11.23
N VAL A 129 -0.79 1.88 10.73
CA VAL A 129 -0.97 0.43 10.77
C VAL A 129 0.32 -0.21 11.24
N GLU A 130 0.22 -1.11 12.22
CA GLU A 130 1.28 -2.03 12.63
C GLU A 130 0.94 -3.43 12.13
N PHE A 131 1.94 -4.14 11.62
CA PHE A 131 1.78 -5.51 11.12
C PHE A 131 3.01 -6.38 11.43
N PRO A 132 2.84 -7.70 11.60
CA PRO A 132 3.96 -8.60 11.85
C PRO A 132 4.80 -8.79 10.58
N ARG A 133 5.94 -8.09 10.48
CA ARG A 133 6.83 -8.11 9.31
C ARG A 133 7.41 -9.50 9.00
N ASP A 134 7.46 -10.38 9.98
CA ASP A 134 7.94 -11.76 9.80
C ASP A 134 6.93 -12.59 8.96
N ILE A 135 5.67 -12.20 8.98
CA ILE A 135 4.58 -12.77 8.16
C ILE A 135 4.43 -11.98 6.87
N PHE A 136 4.17 -10.67 6.99
CA PHE A 136 3.96 -9.78 5.85
C PHE A 136 5.30 -9.13 5.47
N LYS A 137 6.02 -9.80 4.59
CA LYS A 137 7.36 -9.37 4.13
C LYS A 137 7.31 -8.23 3.13
N TYR A 138 6.13 -7.95 2.59
CA TYR A 138 5.88 -6.93 1.58
C TYR A 138 4.73 -6.02 2.01
N LEU A 139 4.79 -4.77 1.55
CA LEU A 139 3.70 -3.83 1.57
C LEU A 139 3.41 -3.44 0.12
N TRP A 140 2.26 -3.83 -0.40
CA TRP A 140 1.82 -3.42 -1.71
C TRP A 140 1.35 -1.97 -1.64
N TYR A 141 1.78 -1.15 -2.59
CA TYR A 141 1.36 0.23 -2.71
C TYR A 141 0.65 0.44 -4.04
N TRP A 142 -0.66 0.22 -4.02
CA TRP A 142 -1.56 0.57 -5.10
C TRP A 142 -1.75 2.09 -5.13
N ARG A 143 -1.38 2.72 -6.23
CA ARG A 143 -1.32 4.17 -6.39
C ARG A 143 -2.27 4.60 -7.50
N ASN A 144 -3.56 4.78 -7.22
CA ASN A 144 -4.51 5.30 -8.20
C ASN A 144 -4.86 6.76 -7.89
N PHE A 145 -4.16 7.68 -8.55
CA PHE A 145 -4.30 9.12 -8.37
C PHE A 145 -4.99 9.77 -9.58
N GLY A 146 -6.14 9.23 -9.99
CA GLY A 146 -6.95 9.70 -11.11
C GLY A 146 -6.54 9.14 -12.46
N GLY A 147 -5.68 8.10 -12.47
CA GLY A 147 -5.37 7.29 -13.65
C GLY A 147 -6.37 6.15 -13.88
N GLY A 148 -6.00 5.19 -14.76
CA GLY A 148 -6.86 4.06 -15.08
C GLY A 148 -8.12 4.48 -15.81
N TYR A 149 -8.00 4.90 -17.06
CA TYR A 149 -9.13 5.46 -17.83
C TYR A 149 -10.11 4.40 -18.35
N GLY A 150 -9.69 3.14 -18.38
CA GLY A 150 -10.53 2.00 -18.74
C GLY A 150 -11.44 1.53 -17.58
N TYR A 151 -12.23 0.50 -17.88
CA TYR A 151 -13.00 -0.22 -16.87
C TYR A 151 -12.04 -0.85 -15.82
N PRO A 152 -12.34 -0.86 -14.51
CA PRO A 152 -13.55 -0.30 -13.85
C PRO A 152 -13.37 1.15 -13.34
N TRP A 153 -12.22 1.77 -13.53
CA TRP A 153 -11.85 3.01 -12.84
C TRP A 153 -12.31 4.29 -13.54
N TYR A 154 -12.27 4.33 -14.87
CA TYR A 154 -12.67 5.47 -15.72
C TYR A 154 -12.05 6.81 -15.30
N GLY A 155 -10.83 6.81 -14.76
CA GLY A 155 -10.15 8.00 -14.24
C GLY A 155 -10.82 8.64 -13.01
N ARG A 156 -11.73 7.94 -12.36
CA ARG A 156 -12.50 8.46 -11.22
C ARG A 156 -11.98 8.04 -9.87
N CYS A 157 -11.15 7.01 -9.83
CA CYS A 157 -10.55 6.51 -8.59
C CYS A 157 -9.48 7.48 -8.09
N TYR A 158 -9.48 7.73 -6.78
CA TYR A 158 -8.42 8.43 -6.07
C TYR A 158 -8.23 7.75 -4.73
N ASN A 159 -7.27 6.84 -4.67
CA ASN A 159 -6.95 6.12 -3.45
C ASN A 159 -5.48 5.64 -3.42
N ALA A 160 -5.04 5.32 -2.21
CA ALA A 160 -3.78 4.66 -1.91
C ALA A 160 -4.09 3.34 -1.19
N GLY A 161 -3.85 2.20 -1.84
CA GLY A 161 -3.85 0.90 -1.17
C GLY A 161 -2.48 0.69 -0.52
N LEU A 162 -2.45 0.47 0.78
CA LEU A 162 -1.25 0.16 1.55
C LEU A 162 -1.48 -1.19 2.25
N GLU A 163 -1.06 -2.23 1.59
CA GLU A 163 -1.58 -3.59 1.76
C GLU A 163 -0.47 -4.55 2.20
N PRO A 164 -0.33 -4.83 3.53
CA PRO A 164 0.61 -5.84 4.00
C PRO A 164 0.34 -7.20 3.33
N CYS A 165 1.38 -7.80 2.75
CA CYS A 165 1.27 -9.03 1.97
C CYS A 165 2.43 -9.99 2.26
N THR A 166 2.16 -11.30 2.13
CA THR A 166 3.18 -12.36 2.28
C THR A 166 4.05 -12.52 1.04
N SER A 167 3.58 -12.05 -0.13
CA SER A 167 4.30 -12.07 -1.42
C SER A 167 4.11 -10.74 -2.15
N TRP A 168 4.93 -10.50 -3.19
CA TRP A 168 4.75 -9.38 -4.13
C TRP A 168 4.44 -9.87 -5.55
N ASP A 169 4.55 -11.16 -5.76
CA ASP A 169 4.31 -11.86 -7.03
C ASP A 169 3.40 -13.08 -6.78
#